data_fce157249d04647b44321145d4536459
#
_entry.id   fce157249d04647b44321145d4536459
#
_cell.length_a   1.000
_cell.length_b   1.000
_cell.length_c   1.000
_cell.angle_alpha   90.00
_cell.angle_beta   90.00
_cell.angle_gamma   90.00
#
_symmetry.space_group_name_H-M   'P 1'
#
loop_
_entity.id
_entity.type
_entity.pdbx_description
1 polymer ?
#
loop_
_entity_poly.entity_id
_entity_poly.type
_entity_poly.pdbx_seq_one_letter_code
_entity_poly.pdbx_strand_id
1 'polypeptide(L)'
;DFDEILSRLGGFKDTEVAKLHDVEVKQEDAEHSHGVSDRNEPWRQELRQKVAGKERTSIERVHMPETAPEERIKSQRIEVNQGLTADMAMREATRCMDCVTPTCMEGCPVGIDIPGFVKNIERGEFLQAAAVLKRTSALPAVCGRVCPQEKQCESKCFYLQKLKKPSVAIGYLERFASDFERESGHITVPEVAHANGIKVAVIGSGPSGLSCAGDLAKLGYDVTVFEALHEIGGVLKYGIPEFRLPNSVVDVEIENLKKIGVK
;
A
#
# COMPACT_ATOMS: atom_id res chain seq x y z
N ASP A 1 -25.24 19.99 -9.46
CA ASP A 1 -25.82 20.39 -8.19
C ASP A 1 -25.98 19.14 -7.31
N PHE A 2 -25.51 19.22 -6.05
CA PHE A 2 -25.46 18.07 -5.13
C PHE A 2 -26.88 17.54 -4.81
N ASP A 3 -27.85 18.44 -4.69
CA ASP A 3 -29.26 18.12 -4.44
C ASP A 3 -29.92 17.39 -5.63
N GLU A 4 -29.51 17.69 -6.86
CA GLU A 4 -29.96 16.97 -8.05
C GLU A 4 -29.42 15.54 -8.09
N ILE A 5 -28.20 15.31 -7.66
CA ILE A 5 -27.60 13.97 -7.55
C ILE A 5 -28.33 13.17 -6.46
N LEU A 6 -28.58 13.74 -5.30
CA LEU A 6 -29.33 13.11 -4.22
C LEU A 6 -30.76 12.75 -4.63
N SER A 7 -31.45 13.61 -5.41
CA SER A 7 -32.80 13.34 -5.89
C SER A 7 -32.84 12.17 -6.89
N ARG A 8 -31.80 12.02 -7.73
CA ARG A 8 -31.66 10.89 -8.68
C ARG A 8 -31.35 9.57 -8.00
N LEU A 9 -30.70 9.59 -6.83
CA LEU A 9 -30.39 8.43 -6.01
C LEU A 9 -31.56 7.98 -5.12
N GLY A 10 -32.75 8.59 -5.25
CA GLY A 10 -33.96 8.16 -4.55
C GLY A 10 -34.13 8.75 -3.15
N GLY A 11 -33.41 9.83 -2.84
CA GLY A 11 -33.56 10.61 -1.60
C GLY A 11 -33.43 9.76 -0.32
N PHE A 12 -32.33 9.85 0.39
CA PHE A 12 -32.26 9.33 1.75
C PHE A 12 -33.22 10.12 2.63
N LYS A 13 -34.23 9.45 3.20
CA LYS A 13 -35.05 10.09 4.22
C LYS A 13 -34.22 10.25 5.48
N ASP A 14 -34.25 11.41 6.12
CA ASP A 14 -33.51 11.71 7.36
C ASP A 14 -33.68 10.65 8.47
N THR A 15 -34.78 9.89 8.42
CA THR A 15 -35.04 8.76 9.34
C THR A 15 -34.18 7.53 9.12
N GLU A 16 -33.53 7.37 7.96
CA GLU A 16 -32.63 6.25 7.69
C GLU A 16 -31.18 6.57 8.06
N VAL A 17 -30.76 7.82 7.96
CA VAL A 17 -29.46 8.30 8.44
C VAL A 17 -29.35 8.20 9.97
N ALA A 18 -30.44 8.52 10.69
CA ALA A 18 -30.49 8.41 12.15
C ALA A 18 -30.32 6.96 12.65
N LYS A 19 -30.77 5.95 11.88
CA LYS A 19 -30.61 4.53 12.23
C LYS A 19 -29.19 4.01 12.05
N LEU A 20 -28.36 4.67 11.27
CA LEU A 20 -26.93 4.31 11.11
C LEU A 20 -26.09 4.72 12.32
N HIS A 21 -26.55 5.69 13.13
CA HIS A 21 -25.87 6.09 14.37
C HIS A 21 -26.10 5.10 15.54
N ASP A 22 -27.14 4.25 15.46
CA ASP A 22 -27.46 3.27 16.48
C ASP A 22 -26.93 1.84 16.17
N VAL A 23 -26.18 1.69 15.11
CA VAL A 23 -25.44 0.44 14.86
C VAL A 23 -24.25 0.43 15.83
N GLU A 24 -24.46 -0.14 17.02
CA GLU A 24 -23.36 -0.59 17.86
C GLU A 24 -22.49 -1.54 17.01
N VAL A 25 -21.36 -1.04 16.55
CA VAL A 25 -20.29 -1.89 16.02
C VAL A 25 -19.86 -2.73 17.20
N LYS A 26 -20.33 -3.97 17.25
CA LYS A 26 -19.89 -4.92 18.27
C LYS A 26 -18.37 -5.02 18.11
N GLN A 27 -17.64 -4.64 19.14
CA GLN A 27 -16.16 -4.68 19.18
C GLN A 27 -15.60 -6.09 18.88
N GLU A 28 -16.44 -7.14 18.95
CA GLU A 28 -16.08 -8.51 18.61
C GLU A 28 -15.74 -8.73 17.12
N ASP A 29 -16.26 -7.90 16.21
CA ASP A 29 -15.90 -7.96 14.78
C ASP A 29 -14.65 -7.13 14.43
N ALA A 30 -14.14 -6.34 15.35
CA ALA A 30 -12.93 -5.53 15.17
C ALA A 30 -11.63 -6.30 15.42
N GLU A 31 -11.71 -7.54 15.91
CA GLU A 31 -10.57 -8.45 16.05
C GLU A 31 -10.18 -9.19 14.75
N HIS A 32 -10.67 -8.79 13.59
CA HIS A 32 -9.88 -9.00 12.39
C HIS A 32 -8.64 -8.11 12.54
N SER A 33 -7.74 -8.57 13.40
CA SER A 33 -6.40 -8.06 13.54
C SER A 33 -5.88 -7.88 12.11
N HIS A 34 -5.66 -6.65 11.69
CA HIS A 34 -4.82 -6.36 10.55
C HIS A 34 -3.47 -6.99 10.88
N GLY A 35 -3.34 -8.31 10.57
CA GLY A 35 -2.41 -9.22 11.19
C GLY A 35 -0.98 -8.75 11.03
N VAL A 36 -0.47 -8.06 12.03
CA VAL A 36 0.96 -7.82 12.17
C VAL A 36 1.61 -9.19 12.29
N SER A 37 2.48 -9.52 11.37
CA SER A 37 3.17 -10.82 11.36
C SER A 37 3.95 -10.96 12.66
N ASP A 38 3.81 -12.11 13.35
CA ASP A 38 4.50 -12.32 14.61
C ASP A 38 6.01 -12.19 14.42
N ARG A 39 6.61 -11.24 15.15
CA ARG A 39 8.04 -11.04 15.16
C ARG A 39 8.81 -12.27 15.64
N ASN A 40 8.17 -13.15 16.43
CA ASN A 40 8.77 -14.33 17.02
C ASN A 40 8.65 -15.60 16.16
N GLU A 41 8.11 -15.48 14.96
CA GLU A 41 8.14 -16.59 14.01
C GLU A 41 9.58 -17.11 13.79
N PRO A 42 9.80 -18.42 13.72
CA PRO A 42 11.14 -19.03 13.64
C PRO A 42 11.99 -18.43 12.53
N TRP A 43 11.43 -18.27 11.33
CA TRP A 43 12.16 -17.70 10.18
C TRP A 43 12.62 -16.25 10.41
N ARG A 44 11.84 -15.45 11.17
CA ARG A 44 12.22 -14.06 11.51
C ARG A 44 13.34 -14.04 12.54
N GLN A 45 13.31 -14.97 13.49
CA GLN A 45 14.38 -15.16 14.47
C GLN A 45 15.68 -15.56 13.78
N GLU A 46 15.63 -16.52 12.84
CA GLU A 46 16.78 -16.95 12.04
C GLU A 46 17.42 -15.79 11.26
N LEU A 47 16.62 -14.94 10.61
CA LEU A 47 17.13 -13.76 9.91
C LEU A 47 17.85 -12.79 10.86
N ARG A 48 17.34 -12.60 12.06
CA ARG A 48 17.99 -11.73 13.06
C ARG A 48 19.29 -12.34 13.59
N GLN A 49 19.37 -13.66 13.69
CA GLN A 49 20.59 -14.37 14.12
C GLN A 49 21.64 -14.42 13.00
N LYS A 50 21.20 -14.60 11.75
CA LYS A 50 22.08 -14.69 10.57
C LYS A 50 22.92 -13.43 10.35
N VAL A 51 22.33 -12.25 10.57
CA VAL A 51 23.00 -10.96 10.40
C VAL A 51 22.85 -10.15 11.68
N ALA A 52 23.96 -9.90 12.37
CA ALA A 52 23.97 -9.15 13.63
C ALA A 52 23.58 -7.67 13.42
N GLY A 53 23.00 -7.05 14.44
CA GLY A 53 22.55 -5.64 14.37
C GLY A 53 23.66 -4.66 13.97
N LYS A 54 24.92 -4.89 14.44
CA LYS A 54 26.08 -4.07 14.05
C LYS A 54 26.38 -4.19 12.55
N GLU A 55 26.28 -5.38 12.01
CA GLU A 55 26.48 -5.65 10.57
C GLU A 55 25.36 -5.00 9.74
N ARG A 56 24.08 -5.15 10.13
CA ARG A 56 22.97 -4.47 9.49
C ARG A 56 23.17 -2.96 9.41
N THR A 57 23.67 -2.36 10.48
CA THR A 57 23.90 -0.89 10.52
C THR A 57 25.14 -0.44 9.76
N SER A 58 26.00 -1.34 9.28
CA SER A 58 27.13 -1.04 8.40
C SER A 58 26.76 -1.07 6.91
N ILE A 59 25.63 -1.69 6.55
CA ILE A 59 25.15 -1.72 5.17
C ILE A 59 24.68 -0.32 4.77
N GLU A 60 25.21 0.18 3.67
CA GLU A 60 24.79 1.46 3.11
C GLU A 60 23.42 1.35 2.45
N ARG A 61 22.61 2.42 2.57
CA ARG A 61 21.32 2.53 1.92
C ARG A 61 21.49 2.43 0.41
N VAL A 62 20.65 1.63 -0.25
CA VAL A 62 20.63 1.55 -1.71
C VAL A 62 20.15 2.84 -2.34
N HIS A 63 20.71 3.15 -3.50
CA HIS A 63 20.22 4.22 -4.35
C HIS A 63 19.29 3.65 -5.42
N MET A 64 18.15 4.32 -5.61
CA MET A 64 17.21 3.97 -6.67
C MET A 64 17.87 4.26 -8.03
N PRO A 65 17.98 3.28 -8.92
CA PRO A 65 18.41 3.54 -10.29
C PRO A 65 17.45 4.49 -11.01
N GLU A 66 18.00 5.43 -11.76
CA GLU A 66 17.21 6.39 -12.52
C GLU A 66 17.60 6.38 -13.99
N THR A 67 16.63 6.64 -14.85
CA THR A 67 16.89 6.89 -16.28
C THR A 67 17.84 8.07 -16.44
N ALA A 68 18.87 7.92 -17.27
CA ALA A 68 19.84 8.98 -17.52
C ALA A 68 19.16 10.28 -18.00
N PRO A 69 19.67 11.46 -17.62
CA PRO A 69 19.05 12.74 -17.98
C PRO A 69 18.81 12.91 -19.49
N GLU A 70 19.76 12.44 -20.32
CA GLU A 70 19.72 12.51 -21.77
C GLU A 70 18.58 11.66 -22.37
N GLU A 71 18.18 10.60 -21.67
CA GLU A 71 17.10 9.73 -22.08
C GLU A 71 15.75 10.23 -21.54
N ARG A 72 15.71 10.69 -20.28
CA ARG A 72 14.45 11.14 -19.67
C ARG A 72 13.86 12.38 -20.33
N ILE A 73 14.68 13.23 -20.94
CA ILE A 73 14.20 14.41 -21.68
C ILE A 73 13.52 14.07 -23.02
N LYS A 74 13.70 12.85 -23.54
CA LYS A 74 13.14 12.44 -24.83
C LYS A 74 11.65 12.07 -24.74
N SER A 75 11.14 11.76 -23.56
CA SER A 75 9.75 11.36 -23.37
C SER A 75 9.23 11.66 -21.96
N GLN A 76 8.02 12.20 -21.88
CA GLN A 76 7.31 12.40 -20.61
C GLN A 76 6.61 11.15 -20.11
N ARG A 77 6.67 10.03 -20.85
CA ARG A 77 5.99 8.76 -20.54
C ARG A 77 6.92 7.70 -19.97
N ILE A 78 8.24 7.92 -20.01
CA ILE A 78 9.21 6.98 -19.47
C ILE A 78 9.36 7.24 -17.98
N GLU A 79 9.07 6.24 -17.15
CA GLU A 79 9.27 6.34 -15.71
C GLU A 79 10.75 6.61 -15.41
N VAL A 80 11.02 7.63 -14.61
CA VAL A 80 12.40 8.06 -14.29
C VAL A 80 13.05 7.08 -13.34
N ASN A 81 12.40 6.74 -12.26
CA ASN A 81 12.89 5.74 -11.30
C ASN A 81 12.68 4.33 -11.85
N GLN A 82 13.74 3.52 -11.88
CA GLN A 82 13.72 2.22 -12.55
C GLN A 82 13.39 1.06 -11.61
N GLY A 83 13.16 1.32 -10.32
CA GLY A 83 12.95 0.28 -9.33
C GLY A 83 14.26 -0.36 -8.85
N LEU A 84 14.14 -1.30 -7.91
CA LEU A 84 15.28 -2.08 -7.41
C LEU A 84 15.31 -3.45 -8.09
N THR A 85 16.51 -3.98 -8.30
CA THR A 85 16.67 -5.41 -8.60
C THR A 85 16.40 -6.25 -7.34
N ALA A 86 16.18 -7.55 -7.50
CA ALA A 86 15.99 -8.46 -6.36
C ALA A 86 17.15 -8.40 -5.36
N ASP A 87 18.41 -8.42 -5.84
CA ASP A 87 19.58 -8.34 -4.99
C ASP A 87 19.68 -7.02 -4.24
N MET A 88 19.37 -5.90 -4.90
CA MET A 88 19.32 -4.59 -4.26
C MET A 88 18.24 -4.52 -3.18
N ALA A 89 17.05 -5.05 -3.47
CA ALA A 89 15.94 -5.08 -2.54
C ALA A 89 16.25 -5.97 -1.32
N MET A 90 16.79 -7.16 -1.50
CA MET A 90 17.20 -8.05 -0.41
C MET A 90 18.30 -7.41 0.45
N ARG A 91 19.30 -6.76 -0.18
CA ARG A 91 20.36 -6.04 0.54
C ARG A 91 19.79 -4.89 1.36
N GLU A 92 18.89 -4.09 0.81
CA GLU A 92 18.25 -3.00 1.54
C GLU A 92 17.35 -3.53 2.67
N ALA A 93 16.58 -4.59 2.41
CA ALA A 93 15.74 -5.23 3.40
C ALA A 93 16.55 -5.79 4.59
N THR A 94 17.77 -6.29 4.33
CA THR A 94 18.68 -6.76 5.37
C THR A 94 19.05 -5.66 6.38
N ARG A 95 19.00 -4.39 6.00
CA ARG A 95 19.22 -3.28 6.92
C ARG A 95 18.16 -3.21 8.03
N CYS A 96 16.94 -3.69 7.77
CA CYS A 96 15.86 -3.61 8.74
C CYS A 96 16.19 -4.37 10.02
N MET A 97 16.14 -3.67 11.17
CA MET A 97 16.45 -4.20 12.50
C MET A 97 15.36 -5.11 13.07
N ASP A 98 14.21 -5.20 12.41
CA ASP A 98 13.05 -5.93 12.93
C ASP A 98 12.74 -5.52 14.39
N CYS A 99 12.50 -4.24 14.61
CA CYS A 99 12.35 -3.63 15.92
C CYS A 99 11.22 -4.28 16.73
N VAL A 100 11.38 -4.35 18.07
CA VAL A 100 10.31 -4.80 18.98
C VAL A 100 9.13 -3.83 18.93
N THR A 101 9.42 -2.52 18.92
CA THR A 101 8.43 -1.46 18.74
C THR A 101 8.75 -0.74 17.43
N PRO A 102 8.09 -1.13 16.32
CA PRO A 102 8.41 -0.60 15.00
C PRO A 102 7.75 0.76 14.75
N THR A 103 8.37 1.83 15.25
CA THR A 103 7.86 3.21 15.10
C THR A 103 7.63 3.64 13.65
N CYS A 104 8.25 2.97 12.66
CA CYS A 104 7.94 3.19 11.24
C CYS A 104 6.46 2.92 10.90
N MET A 105 5.82 1.96 11.58
CA MET A 105 4.38 1.68 11.39
C MET A 105 3.51 2.85 11.86
N GLU A 106 3.88 3.50 12.96
CA GLU A 106 3.18 4.70 13.45
C GLU A 106 3.25 5.87 12.45
N GLY A 107 4.27 5.87 11.57
CA GLY A 107 4.43 6.85 10.51
C GLY A 107 3.65 6.53 9.24
N CYS A 108 3.04 5.35 9.15
CA CYS A 108 2.24 4.94 8.00
C CYS A 108 0.75 5.21 8.24
N PRO A 109 0.10 6.09 7.45
CA PRO A 109 -1.32 6.40 7.66
C PRO A 109 -2.27 5.21 7.55
N VAL A 110 -1.89 4.18 6.79
CA VAL A 110 -2.69 2.95 6.59
C VAL A 110 -2.18 1.76 7.41
N GLY A 111 -1.21 1.98 8.31
CA GLY A 111 -0.76 0.98 9.27
C GLY A 111 -0.13 -0.27 8.66
N ILE A 112 0.61 -0.16 7.55
CA ILE A 112 1.30 -1.31 6.93
C ILE A 112 2.22 -1.99 7.95
N ASP A 113 2.17 -3.34 8.01
CA ASP A 113 3.17 -4.14 8.73
C ASP A 113 4.54 -4.06 8.02
N ILE A 114 5.23 -2.94 8.25
CA ILE A 114 6.49 -2.62 7.59
C ILE A 114 7.57 -3.67 7.88
N PRO A 115 7.83 -4.08 9.13
CA PRO A 115 8.79 -5.15 9.37
C PRO A 115 8.40 -6.46 8.71
N GLY A 116 7.11 -6.79 8.68
CA GLY A 116 6.60 -8.02 8.08
C GLY A 116 6.90 -8.11 6.59
N PHE A 117 6.57 -7.09 5.80
CA PHE A 117 6.87 -7.14 4.37
C PHE A 117 8.38 -7.03 4.07
N VAL A 118 9.10 -6.17 4.81
CA VAL A 118 10.56 -6.03 4.62
C VAL A 118 11.30 -7.32 4.92
N LYS A 119 10.93 -8.04 5.98
CA LYS A 119 11.55 -9.33 6.30
C LYS A 119 11.22 -10.43 5.29
N ASN A 120 10.06 -10.39 4.68
CA ASN A 120 9.75 -11.27 3.56
C ASN A 120 10.65 -10.98 2.34
N ILE A 121 10.93 -9.71 2.04
CA ILE A 121 11.91 -9.36 0.99
C ILE A 121 13.31 -9.85 1.35
N GLU A 122 13.76 -9.69 2.61
CA GLU A 122 15.08 -10.14 3.06
C GLU A 122 15.30 -11.64 2.81
N ARG A 123 14.27 -12.47 2.97
CA ARG A 123 14.34 -13.92 2.73
C ARG A 123 14.02 -14.36 1.31
N GLY A 124 13.72 -13.43 0.38
CA GLY A 124 13.39 -13.71 -1.01
C GLY A 124 11.93 -14.06 -1.28
N GLU A 125 11.05 -13.96 -0.29
CA GLU A 125 9.62 -14.25 -0.41
C GLU A 125 8.84 -13.01 -0.88
N PHE A 126 9.07 -12.59 -2.12
CA PHE A 126 8.59 -11.31 -2.64
C PHE A 126 7.07 -11.25 -2.79
N LEU A 127 6.42 -12.36 -3.19
CA LEU A 127 4.96 -12.43 -3.25
C LEU A 127 4.32 -12.36 -1.86
N GLN A 128 4.96 -12.96 -0.85
CA GLN A 128 4.50 -12.81 0.53
C GLN A 128 4.66 -11.37 1.03
N ALA A 129 5.71 -10.68 0.61
CA ALA A 129 5.86 -9.26 0.91
C ALA A 129 4.70 -8.44 0.32
N ALA A 130 4.34 -8.68 -0.94
CA ALA A 130 3.20 -8.04 -1.59
C ALA A 130 1.86 -8.37 -0.88
N ALA A 131 1.67 -9.62 -0.46
CA ALA A 131 0.49 -10.02 0.30
C ALA A 131 0.37 -9.28 1.64
N VAL A 132 1.50 -9.08 2.36
CA VAL A 132 1.52 -8.31 3.60
C VAL A 132 1.13 -6.84 3.35
N LEU A 133 1.63 -6.21 2.29
CA LEU A 133 1.26 -4.85 1.91
C LEU A 133 -0.26 -4.70 1.70
N LYS A 134 -0.86 -5.64 0.98
CA LYS A 134 -2.29 -5.60 0.60
C LYS A 134 -3.25 -5.84 1.78
N ARG A 135 -2.80 -6.29 2.93
CA ARG A 135 -3.65 -6.42 4.12
C ARG A 135 -4.29 -5.09 4.50
N THR A 136 -3.51 -4.01 4.48
CA THR A 136 -3.96 -2.68 4.89
C THR A 136 -3.88 -1.62 3.79
N SER A 137 -3.09 -1.82 2.74
CA SER A 137 -2.99 -0.89 1.61
C SER A 137 -3.82 -1.39 0.42
N ALA A 138 -4.71 -0.54 -0.09
CA ALA A 138 -5.48 -0.83 -1.30
C ALA A 138 -4.70 -0.54 -2.60
N LEU A 139 -3.66 0.31 -2.53
CA LEU A 139 -2.92 0.81 -3.68
C LEU A 139 -1.39 0.78 -3.45
N PRO A 140 -0.79 -0.36 -3.11
CA PRO A 140 0.62 -0.41 -2.69
C PRO A 140 1.60 0.00 -3.81
N ALA A 141 1.33 -0.30 -5.07
CA ALA A 141 2.19 0.11 -6.19
C ALA A 141 2.18 1.63 -6.43
N VAL A 142 1.06 2.28 -6.12
CA VAL A 142 0.95 3.75 -6.12
C VAL A 142 1.70 4.32 -4.92
N CYS A 143 1.46 3.80 -3.71
CA CYS A 143 2.09 4.27 -2.48
C CYS A 143 3.62 4.19 -2.55
N GLY A 144 4.18 3.09 -3.03
CA GLY A 144 5.63 2.92 -3.21
C GLY A 144 6.28 3.94 -4.15
N ARG A 145 5.47 4.61 -5.01
CA ARG A 145 5.94 5.64 -5.94
C ARG A 145 5.72 7.07 -5.47
N VAL A 146 4.58 7.35 -4.82
CA VAL A 146 4.15 8.74 -4.62
C VAL A 146 3.99 9.17 -3.18
N CYS A 147 3.94 8.25 -2.20
CA CYS A 147 3.95 8.63 -0.79
C CYS A 147 5.21 9.44 -0.45
N PRO A 148 5.12 10.48 0.37
CA PRO A 148 6.28 11.20 0.90
C PRO A 148 6.88 10.41 2.08
N GLN A 149 7.42 9.21 1.81
CA GLN A 149 7.90 8.26 2.83
C GLN A 149 8.93 8.89 3.77
N GLU A 150 9.77 9.81 3.25
CA GLU A 150 10.76 10.55 4.01
C GLU A 150 10.16 11.44 5.10
N LYS A 151 8.87 11.79 5.00
CA LYS A 151 8.11 12.55 6.00
C LYS A 151 7.17 11.66 6.84
N GLN A 152 6.95 10.42 6.41
CA GLN A 152 6.05 9.45 7.02
C GLN A 152 6.83 8.31 7.68
N CYS A 153 6.72 7.08 7.15
CA CYS A 153 7.31 5.88 7.73
C CYS A 153 8.84 5.95 7.88
N GLU A 154 9.55 6.45 6.86
CA GLU A 154 11.01 6.55 6.90
C GLU A 154 11.49 7.57 7.94
N SER A 155 10.73 8.67 8.15
CA SER A 155 11.06 9.65 9.19
C SER A 155 11.06 9.05 10.60
N LYS A 156 10.29 7.99 10.83
CA LYS A 156 10.17 7.29 12.11
C LYS A 156 11.10 6.09 12.24
N CYS A 157 11.87 5.76 11.18
CA CYS A 157 12.78 4.64 11.20
C CYS A 157 13.86 4.79 12.29
N PHE A 158 14.15 3.68 13.00
CA PHE A 158 15.19 3.59 14.02
C PHE A 158 16.55 4.17 13.56
N TYR A 159 16.94 3.89 12.31
CA TYR A 159 18.17 4.43 11.74
C TYR A 159 18.24 5.94 11.79
N LEU A 160 17.19 6.61 11.37
CA LEU A 160 17.15 8.07 11.38
C LEU A 160 17.01 8.61 12.82
N GLN A 161 16.08 8.03 13.59
CA GLN A 161 15.73 8.52 14.91
C GLN A 161 16.86 8.33 15.95
N LYS A 162 17.49 7.16 15.95
CA LYS A 162 18.47 6.79 16.99
C LYS A 162 19.91 6.82 16.50
N LEU A 163 20.17 6.36 15.29
CA LEU A 163 21.55 6.22 14.78
C LEU A 163 22.02 7.44 13.98
N LYS A 164 21.12 8.35 13.61
CA LYS A 164 21.40 9.50 12.74
C LYS A 164 21.98 9.08 11.38
N LYS A 165 21.56 7.92 10.89
CA LYS A 165 21.91 7.35 9.59
C LYS A 165 20.70 7.36 8.67
N PRO A 166 20.90 7.27 7.33
CA PRO A 166 19.78 7.14 6.39
C PRO A 166 18.86 5.98 6.77
N SER A 167 17.55 6.23 6.79
CA SER A 167 16.50 5.23 7.07
C SER A 167 16.61 4.02 6.13
N VAL A 168 15.94 2.92 6.47
CA VAL A 168 15.64 1.88 5.49
C VAL A 168 14.76 2.50 4.40
N ALA A 169 15.01 2.17 3.13
CA ALA A 169 14.30 2.69 1.97
C ALA A 169 12.93 1.99 1.83
N ILE A 170 12.03 2.26 2.79
CA ILE A 170 10.75 1.55 2.94
C ILE A 170 9.90 1.67 1.67
N GLY A 171 9.77 2.89 1.13
CA GLY A 171 9.01 3.11 -0.09
C GLY A 171 9.59 2.42 -1.32
N TYR A 172 10.91 2.33 -1.43
CA TYR A 172 11.55 1.58 -2.53
C TYR A 172 11.28 0.08 -2.42
N LEU A 173 11.26 -0.46 -1.21
CA LEU A 173 10.93 -1.86 -0.95
C LEU A 173 9.44 -2.15 -1.18
N GLU A 174 8.55 -1.24 -0.80
CA GLU A 174 7.11 -1.31 -1.09
C GLU A 174 6.88 -1.35 -2.61
N ARG A 175 7.50 -0.43 -3.35
CA ARG A 175 7.48 -0.42 -4.79
C ARG A 175 8.00 -1.72 -5.39
N PHE A 176 9.16 -2.19 -4.92
CA PHE A 176 9.76 -3.44 -5.42
C PHE A 176 8.81 -4.63 -5.27
N ALA A 177 8.22 -4.84 -4.09
CA ALA A 177 7.32 -5.97 -3.87
C ALA A 177 6.08 -5.90 -4.77
N SER A 178 5.51 -4.71 -4.94
CA SER A 178 4.34 -4.48 -5.78
C SER A 178 4.66 -4.65 -7.28
N ASP A 179 5.82 -4.18 -7.72
CA ASP A 179 6.27 -4.34 -9.12
C ASP A 179 6.60 -5.80 -9.42
N PHE A 180 7.28 -6.50 -8.51
CA PHE A 180 7.57 -7.94 -8.65
C PHE A 180 6.29 -8.75 -8.81
N GLU A 181 5.29 -8.51 -7.97
CA GLU A 181 3.99 -9.18 -8.08
C GLU A 181 3.33 -8.92 -9.44
N ARG A 182 3.27 -7.65 -9.86
CA ARG A 182 2.68 -7.26 -11.14
C ARG A 182 3.39 -7.91 -12.33
N GLU A 183 4.72 -7.92 -12.32
CA GLU A 183 5.55 -8.44 -13.42
C GLU A 183 5.58 -9.97 -13.46
N SER A 184 5.48 -10.62 -12.32
CA SER A 184 5.36 -12.09 -12.26
C SER A 184 4.03 -12.63 -12.78
N GLY A 185 3.00 -11.79 -12.86
CA GLY A 185 1.63 -12.18 -13.19
C GLY A 185 0.90 -12.95 -12.07
N HIS A 186 1.55 -13.20 -10.94
CA HIS A 186 0.97 -13.90 -9.79
C HIS A 186 0.38 -12.89 -8.79
N ILE A 187 -0.78 -12.35 -9.12
CA ILE A 187 -1.45 -11.36 -8.27
C ILE A 187 -2.06 -12.03 -7.03
N THR A 188 -1.57 -11.67 -5.87
CA THR A 188 -2.18 -12.08 -4.60
C THR A 188 -3.48 -11.31 -4.38
N VAL A 189 -4.53 -12.03 -4.00
CA VAL A 189 -5.83 -11.44 -3.66
C VAL A 189 -5.94 -11.44 -2.14
N PRO A 190 -6.16 -10.29 -1.48
CA PRO A 190 -6.36 -10.25 -0.04
C PRO A 190 -7.63 -10.99 0.35
N GLU A 191 -7.66 -11.48 1.59
CA GLU A 191 -8.88 -12.06 2.16
C GLU A 191 -10.01 -11.04 2.15
N VAL A 192 -11.20 -11.51 1.78
CA VAL A 192 -12.43 -10.73 1.79
C VAL A 192 -13.37 -11.38 2.80
N ALA A 193 -13.87 -10.59 3.74
CA ALA A 193 -14.85 -11.06 4.74
C ALA A 193 -16.15 -11.51 4.05
N HIS A 194 -16.93 -12.33 4.76
CA HIS A 194 -18.25 -12.72 4.26
C HIS A 194 -19.11 -11.50 3.96
N ALA A 195 -19.88 -11.58 2.86
CA ALA A 195 -20.77 -10.50 2.47
C ALA A 195 -21.76 -10.16 3.61
N ASN A 196 -21.80 -8.90 4.02
CA ASN A 196 -22.68 -8.40 5.07
C ASN A 196 -24.04 -7.88 4.54
N GLY A 197 -24.22 -7.89 3.21
CA GLY A 197 -25.46 -7.45 2.56
C GLY A 197 -25.64 -5.93 2.45
N ILE A 198 -24.68 -5.14 2.94
CA ILE A 198 -24.76 -3.67 2.91
C ILE A 198 -24.12 -3.14 1.62
N LYS A 199 -24.86 -2.33 0.89
CA LYS A 199 -24.40 -1.66 -0.32
C LYS A 199 -23.83 -0.29 0.01
N VAL A 200 -22.67 0.03 -0.58
CA VAL A 200 -21.99 1.32 -0.39
C VAL A 200 -21.71 1.94 -1.75
N ALA A 201 -22.09 3.21 -1.91
CA ALA A 201 -21.73 4.03 -3.06
C ALA A 201 -20.54 4.92 -2.69
N VAL A 202 -19.45 4.81 -3.44
CA VAL A 202 -18.28 5.68 -3.33
C VAL A 202 -18.30 6.66 -4.51
N ILE A 203 -18.29 7.95 -4.23
CA ILE A 203 -18.36 8.98 -5.27
C ILE A 203 -16.96 9.50 -5.55
N GLY A 204 -16.50 9.26 -6.77
CA GLY A 204 -15.15 9.57 -7.26
C GLY A 204 -14.16 8.44 -7.11
N SER A 205 -13.39 8.20 -8.17
CA SER A 205 -12.36 7.17 -8.27
C SER A 205 -10.93 7.68 -8.05
N GLY A 206 -10.77 8.82 -7.40
CA GLY A 206 -9.45 9.29 -6.98
C GLY A 206 -8.84 8.38 -5.91
N PRO A 207 -7.59 8.63 -5.46
CA PRO A 207 -6.90 7.76 -4.50
C PRO A 207 -7.69 7.53 -3.21
N SER A 208 -8.40 8.53 -2.71
CA SER A 208 -9.25 8.41 -1.52
C SER A 208 -10.43 7.46 -1.75
N GLY A 209 -11.15 7.63 -2.88
CA GLY A 209 -12.28 6.77 -3.23
C GLY A 209 -11.86 5.33 -3.48
N LEU A 210 -10.77 5.10 -4.22
CA LEU A 210 -10.26 3.76 -4.48
C LEU A 210 -9.77 3.07 -3.20
N SER A 211 -9.09 3.79 -2.29
CA SER A 211 -8.66 3.25 -1.00
C SER A 211 -9.86 2.87 -0.12
N CYS A 212 -10.83 3.77 0.01
CA CYS A 212 -12.07 3.52 0.74
C CYS A 212 -12.83 2.32 0.17
N ALA A 213 -12.97 2.24 -1.16
CA ALA A 213 -13.66 1.13 -1.83
C ALA A 213 -12.96 -0.22 -1.58
N GLY A 214 -11.63 -0.23 -1.65
CA GLY A 214 -10.84 -1.43 -1.41
C GLY A 214 -10.96 -1.92 0.03
N ASP A 215 -10.89 -1.03 1.01
CA ASP A 215 -11.01 -1.39 2.42
C ASP A 215 -12.42 -1.88 2.77
N LEU A 216 -13.46 -1.21 2.27
CA LEU A 216 -14.84 -1.65 2.46
C LEU A 216 -15.12 -3.00 1.78
N ALA A 217 -14.59 -3.23 0.58
CA ALA A 217 -14.74 -4.51 -0.10
C ALA A 217 -14.08 -5.66 0.70
N LYS A 218 -12.89 -5.45 1.27
CA LYS A 218 -12.24 -6.43 2.18
C LYS A 218 -13.10 -6.74 3.41
N LEU A 219 -13.87 -5.77 3.90
CA LEU A 219 -14.80 -5.94 5.01
C LEU A 219 -16.16 -6.56 4.62
N GLY A 220 -16.33 -6.99 3.37
CA GLY A 220 -17.52 -7.69 2.89
C GLY A 220 -18.69 -6.80 2.49
N TYR A 221 -18.47 -5.49 2.30
CA TYR A 221 -19.48 -4.58 1.74
C TYR A 221 -19.61 -4.74 0.23
N ASP A 222 -20.82 -4.57 -0.32
CA ASP A 222 -21.08 -4.49 -1.77
C ASP A 222 -20.82 -3.07 -2.26
N VAL A 223 -19.58 -2.81 -2.74
CA VAL A 223 -19.11 -1.48 -3.05
C VAL A 223 -19.22 -1.18 -4.53
N THR A 224 -19.82 -0.02 -4.85
CA THR A 224 -19.85 0.54 -6.21
C THR A 224 -19.21 1.91 -6.22
N VAL A 225 -18.21 2.11 -7.07
CA VAL A 225 -17.54 3.41 -7.28
C VAL A 225 -18.17 4.10 -8.50
N PHE A 226 -18.60 5.34 -8.31
CA PHE A 226 -19.15 6.18 -9.37
C PHE A 226 -18.13 7.25 -9.76
N GLU A 227 -17.74 7.27 -11.03
CA GLU A 227 -16.79 8.22 -11.58
C GLU A 227 -17.46 9.06 -12.68
N ALA A 228 -17.27 10.37 -12.61
CA ALA A 228 -17.85 11.32 -13.58
C ALA A 228 -16.97 11.48 -14.83
N LEU A 229 -15.66 11.23 -14.70
CA LEU A 229 -14.72 11.34 -15.81
C LEU A 229 -14.62 10.00 -16.56
N HIS A 230 -14.06 10.05 -17.77
CA HIS A 230 -13.95 8.89 -18.65
C HIS A 230 -12.88 7.88 -18.22
N GLU A 231 -11.90 8.29 -17.40
CA GLU A 231 -10.85 7.43 -16.87
C GLU A 231 -10.95 7.32 -15.34
N ILE A 232 -10.84 6.09 -14.83
CA ILE A 232 -10.78 5.81 -13.40
C ILE A 232 -9.38 6.18 -12.88
N GLY A 233 -9.32 6.80 -11.68
CA GLY A 233 -8.05 7.11 -11.02
C GLY A 233 -7.91 8.56 -10.55
N GLY A 234 -8.75 9.47 -11.04
CA GLY A 234 -8.71 10.88 -10.65
C GLY A 234 -7.31 11.48 -10.80
N VAL A 235 -6.79 12.13 -9.75
CA VAL A 235 -5.46 12.76 -9.77
C VAL A 235 -4.32 11.79 -10.09
N LEU A 236 -4.48 10.50 -9.85
CA LEU A 236 -3.45 9.49 -10.17
C LEU A 236 -3.17 9.43 -11.67
N LYS A 237 -4.21 9.62 -12.52
CA LYS A 237 -4.07 9.62 -13.98
C LYS A 237 -4.06 11.01 -14.58
N TYR A 238 -4.88 11.94 -14.06
CA TYR A 238 -5.03 13.27 -14.64
C TYR A 238 -4.04 14.30 -14.10
N GLY A 239 -3.42 14.06 -12.94
CA GLY A 239 -2.58 15.03 -12.26
C GLY A 239 -1.13 14.61 -12.08
N ILE A 240 -0.84 13.34 -11.80
CA ILE A 240 0.53 12.86 -11.62
C ILE A 240 1.13 12.50 -12.98
N PRO A 241 2.28 13.09 -13.36
CA PRO A 241 2.90 12.78 -14.65
C PRO A 241 3.31 11.31 -14.77
N GLU A 242 3.18 10.72 -15.97
CA GLU A 242 3.52 9.32 -16.24
C GLU A 242 4.99 8.97 -15.94
N PHE A 243 5.90 9.93 -16.07
CA PHE A 243 7.31 9.70 -15.69
C PHE A 243 7.51 9.49 -14.17
N ARG A 244 6.51 9.82 -13.35
CA ARG A 244 6.47 9.59 -11.89
C ARG A 244 5.59 8.40 -11.52
N LEU A 245 4.43 8.28 -12.13
CA LEU A 245 3.45 7.21 -11.91
C LEU A 245 2.84 6.81 -13.25
N PRO A 246 3.33 5.73 -13.88
CA PRO A 246 2.75 5.25 -15.12
C PRO A 246 1.27 4.88 -14.98
N ASN A 247 0.44 5.29 -15.93
CA ASN A 247 -1.00 4.97 -15.94
C ASN A 247 -1.26 3.47 -15.90
N SER A 248 -0.42 2.67 -16.55
CA SER A 248 -0.50 1.21 -16.52
C SER A 248 -0.38 0.60 -15.11
N VAL A 249 0.35 1.24 -14.21
CA VAL A 249 0.43 0.81 -12.80
C VAL A 249 -0.90 1.06 -12.09
N VAL A 250 -1.51 2.23 -12.33
CA VAL A 250 -2.82 2.58 -11.78
C VAL A 250 -3.90 1.63 -12.29
N ASP A 251 -3.86 1.27 -13.59
CA ASP A 251 -4.81 0.33 -14.18
C ASP A 251 -4.77 -1.05 -13.52
N VAL A 252 -3.57 -1.56 -13.22
CA VAL A 252 -3.42 -2.85 -12.53
C VAL A 252 -3.98 -2.79 -11.10
N GLU A 253 -3.76 -1.69 -10.37
CA GLU A 253 -4.34 -1.53 -9.04
C GLU A 253 -5.86 -1.49 -9.08
N ILE A 254 -6.45 -0.80 -10.06
CA ILE A 254 -7.90 -0.80 -10.27
C ILE A 254 -8.43 -2.20 -10.56
N GLU A 255 -7.76 -2.96 -11.45
CA GLU A 255 -8.15 -4.33 -11.74
C GLU A 255 -8.03 -5.24 -10.50
N ASN A 256 -7.05 -5.01 -9.63
CA ASN A 256 -6.94 -5.72 -8.36
C ASN A 256 -8.13 -5.42 -7.43
N LEU A 257 -8.58 -4.17 -7.37
CA LEU A 257 -9.79 -3.80 -6.61
C LEU A 257 -11.05 -4.48 -7.18
N LYS A 258 -11.17 -4.58 -8.49
CA LYS A 258 -12.29 -5.33 -9.12
C LYS A 258 -12.28 -6.81 -8.74
N LYS A 259 -11.10 -7.44 -8.63
CA LYS A 259 -10.97 -8.85 -8.22
C LYS A 259 -11.49 -9.12 -6.80
N ILE A 260 -11.46 -8.15 -5.91
CA ILE A 260 -12.04 -8.25 -4.57
C ILE A 260 -13.51 -7.78 -4.49
N GLY A 261 -14.13 -7.50 -5.64
CA GLY A 261 -15.57 -7.24 -5.75
C GLY A 261 -15.98 -5.78 -5.87
N VAL A 262 -15.04 -4.83 -5.97
CA VAL A 262 -15.37 -3.41 -6.25
C VAL A 262 -15.93 -3.28 -7.67
N LYS A 263 -17.06 -2.58 -7.81
CA LYS A 263 -17.81 -2.34 -9.07
C LYS A 263 -17.65 -0.90 -9.51
#